data_a43d72a831ce755c70778096a6ff46f6
#
_entry.id   a43d72a831ce755c70778096a6ff46f6
#
_cell.length_a   1.000
_cell.length_b   1.000
_cell.length_c   1.000
_cell.angle_alpha   90.00
_cell.angle_beta   90.00
_cell.angle_gamma   90.00
#
_symmetry.space_group_name_H-M   'P 1'
#
loop_
_entity.id
_entity.type
_entity.pdbx_description
1 polymer ?
#
loop_
_entity_poly.entity_id
_entity_poly.type
_entity_poly.pdbx_seq_one_letter_code
_entity_poly.pdbx_strand_id
1 'polypeptide(L)'
;MFVFAFLAGCGSDGGGPAQPTDMVTDLRIVAWEDTRPAGGVGRALGLRRRGTGEAKTWTLRCDPPGGTFPDPEQACERLDDVEQPFAETPEDALCTEQYGGGQLASVQGVYRDEGVNTRFERTNGCEISRWDKHAFLFTPKK
;
A
#
# COMPACT_ATOMS: atom_id res chain seq x y z
N MET A 1 -7.77 -43.01 60.76
CA MET A 1 -6.90 -43.26 59.60
C MET A 1 -7.57 -42.63 58.40
N PHE A 2 -7.21 -41.38 58.11
CA PHE A 2 -7.89 -40.59 57.05
C PHE A 2 -6.94 -40.53 55.84
N VAL A 3 -7.40 -41.05 54.73
CA VAL A 3 -6.70 -40.98 53.47
C VAL A 3 -7.20 -39.74 52.71
N PHE A 4 -6.34 -38.75 52.55
CA PHE A 4 -6.60 -37.59 51.68
C PHE A 4 -6.22 -37.95 50.25
N ALA A 5 -7.20 -38.04 49.37
CA ALA A 5 -6.98 -38.13 47.94
C ALA A 5 -6.77 -36.72 47.37
N PHE A 6 -5.57 -36.43 46.88
CA PHE A 6 -5.27 -35.23 46.09
C PHE A 6 -5.78 -35.45 44.66
N LEU A 7 -6.78 -34.69 44.27
CA LEU A 7 -7.18 -34.57 42.87
C LEU A 7 -6.25 -33.57 42.19
N ALA A 8 -5.32 -34.08 41.39
CA ALA A 8 -4.54 -33.26 40.48
C ALA A 8 -5.43 -32.80 39.34
N GLY A 9 -5.77 -31.48 39.33
CA GLY A 9 -6.42 -30.83 38.21
C GLY A 9 -5.44 -30.72 37.06
N CYS A 10 -5.63 -31.50 35.99
CA CYS A 10 -4.97 -31.21 34.71
C CYS A 10 -5.54 -29.95 34.12
N GLY A 11 -4.79 -28.84 34.18
CA GLY A 11 -5.04 -27.67 33.38
C GLY A 11 -4.82 -28.04 31.90
N SER A 12 -5.89 -28.08 31.13
CA SER A 12 -5.79 -28.20 29.69
C SER A 12 -5.35 -26.84 29.15
N ASP A 13 -4.07 -26.71 28.90
CA ASP A 13 -3.56 -25.69 28.01
C ASP A 13 -4.06 -26.01 26.63
N GLY A 14 -5.21 -25.43 26.29
CA GLY A 14 -5.79 -25.43 24.96
C GLY A 14 -4.95 -24.56 24.04
N GLY A 15 -3.79 -25.05 23.63
CA GLY A 15 -3.08 -24.54 22.47
C GLY A 15 -3.91 -24.87 21.24
N GLY A 16 -4.86 -23.99 20.89
CA GLY A 16 -5.48 -24.04 19.58
C GLY A 16 -4.39 -23.91 18.51
N PRO A 17 -4.59 -24.47 17.29
CA PRO A 17 -3.66 -24.25 16.20
C PRO A 17 -3.44 -22.75 16.07
N ALA A 18 -2.16 -22.33 16.00
CA ALA A 18 -1.81 -20.93 15.76
C ALA A 18 -2.59 -20.50 14.53
N GLN A 19 -3.52 -19.57 14.72
CA GLN A 19 -4.22 -18.97 13.60
C GLN A 19 -3.16 -18.33 12.71
N PRO A 20 -3.25 -18.44 11.37
CA PRO A 20 -2.37 -17.68 10.50
C PRO A 20 -2.45 -16.23 11.00
N THR A 21 -1.31 -15.66 11.35
CA THR A 21 -1.23 -14.27 11.78
C THR A 21 -1.81 -13.46 10.62
N ASP A 22 -3.04 -12.96 10.82
CA ASP A 22 -3.70 -12.11 9.83
C ASP A 22 -2.79 -10.89 9.65
N MET A 23 -2.03 -10.88 8.55
CA MET A 23 -1.11 -9.79 8.25
C MET A 23 -1.94 -8.55 7.98
N VAL A 24 -1.75 -7.54 8.82
CA VAL A 24 -2.53 -6.30 8.72
C VAL A 24 -2.19 -5.55 7.44
N THR A 25 -3.23 -5.22 6.68
CA THR A 25 -3.14 -4.29 5.56
C THR A 25 -4.16 -3.18 5.77
N ASP A 26 -3.66 -1.95 5.93
CA ASP A 26 -4.47 -0.72 6.06
C ASP A 26 -3.73 0.42 5.34
N LEU A 27 -4.26 0.81 4.20
CA LEU A 27 -3.65 1.76 3.28
C LEU A 27 -4.53 2.97 3.07
N ARG A 28 -3.92 4.16 3.09
CA ARG A 28 -4.50 5.39 2.60
C ARG A 28 -3.91 5.72 1.24
N ILE A 29 -4.77 5.85 0.24
CA ILE A 29 -4.42 6.12 -1.15
C ILE A 29 -4.94 7.52 -1.50
N VAL A 30 -4.07 8.36 -2.04
CA VAL A 30 -4.42 9.70 -2.50
C VAL A 30 -3.91 9.86 -3.93
N ALA A 31 -4.78 10.25 -4.85
CA ALA A 31 -4.44 10.42 -6.26
C ALA A 31 -4.83 11.81 -6.77
N TRP A 32 -3.97 12.39 -7.60
CA TRP A 32 -4.17 13.66 -8.30
C TRP A 32 -4.05 13.44 -9.80
N GLU A 33 -4.95 14.07 -10.55
CA GLU A 33 -4.93 14.00 -12.03
C GLU A 33 -3.76 14.80 -12.63
N ASP A 34 -3.28 15.80 -11.91
CA ASP A 34 -2.19 16.65 -12.38
C ASP A 34 -1.24 17.09 -11.24
N THR A 35 -0.06 17.53 -11.60
CA THR A 35 0.93 18.03 -10.65
C THR A 35 1.49 19.37 -11.11
N ARG A 36 1.78 20.22 -10.12
CA ARG A 36 2.58 21.41 -10.35
C ARG A 36 4.07 21.05 -10.23
N PRO A 37 4.89 21.32 -11.24
CA PRO A 37 6.33 21.17 -11.10
C PRO A 37 6.83 22.09 -9.98
N ALA A 38 7.84 21.66 -9.24
CA ALA A 38 8.54 22.55 -8.34
C ALA A 38 9.11 23.73 -9.16
N GLY A 39 8.84 24.97 -8.74
CA GLY A 39 9.46 26.14 -9.35
C GLY A 39 10.98 26.07 -9.34
N GLY A 40 11.67 26.96 -10.06
CA GLY A 40 13.12 26.89 -10.23
C GLY A 40 13.92 26.70 -8.94
N VAL A 41 13.55 27.42 -7.87
CA VAL A 41 14.15 27.26 -6.54
C VAL A 41 13.82 25.88 -5.93
N GLY A 42 12.58 25.42 -6.06
CA GLY A 42 12.16 24.11 -5.57
C GLY A 42 12.91 22.98 -6.27
N ARG A 43 13.17 23.09 -7.58
CA ARG A 43 13.95 22.10 -8.34
C ARG A 43 15.42 22.10 -7.89
N ALA A 44 16.01 23.28 -7.67
CA ALA A 44 17.38 23.42 -7.16
C ALA A 44 17.54 22.81 -5.75
N LEU A 45 16.48 22.81 -4.93
CA LEU A 45 16.45 22.23 -3.60
C LEU A 45 16.01 20.75 -3.59
N GLY A 46 15.83 20.12 -4.75
CA GLY A 46 15.40 18.73 -4.86
C GLY A 46 13.97 18.47 -4.39
N LEU A 47 13.12 19.50 -4.33
CA LEU A 47 11.73 19.36 -3.91
C LEU A 47 10.93 18.56 -4.95
N ARG A 48 10.15 17.62 -4.47
CA ARG A 48 9.29 16.76 -5.30
C ARG A 48 8.07 17.55 -5.84
N ARG A 49 7.52 17.09 -6.94
CA ARG A 49 6.26 17.59 -7.51
C ARG A 49 5.14 17.49 -6.48
N ARG A 50 4.19 18.40 -6.55
CA ARG A 50 2.99 18.39 -5.70
C ARG A 50 1.74 18.16 -6.55
N GLY A 51 0.81 17.38 -6.05
CA GLY A 51 -0.51 17.28 -6.63
C GLY A 51 -1.22 18.63 -6.67
N THR A 52 -1.94 18.91 -7.74
CA THR A 52 -2.76 20.11 -7.92
C THR A 52 -4.20 19.72 -8.18
N GLY A 53 -5.12 20.60 -7.82
CA GLY A 53 -6.54 20.31 -7.92
C GLY A 53 -7.07 19.44 -6.77
N GLU A 54 -8.25 18.89 -6.99
CA GLU A 54 -8.93 18.04 -6.01
C GLU A 54 -8.28 16.65 -5.96
N ALA A 55 -7.86 16.23 -4.76
CA ALA A 55 -7.34 14.90 -4.54
C ALA A 55 -8.49 13.89 -4.36
N LYS A 56 -8.41 12.77 -5.05
CA LYS A 56 -9.25 11.61 -4.75
C LYS A 56 -8.57 10.80 -3.65
N THR A 57 -9.31 10.47 -2.59
CA THR A 57 -8.75 9.76 -1.44
C THR A 57 -9.58 8.54 -1.12
N TRP A 58 -8.92 7.41 -0.90
CA TRP A 58 -9.53 6.16 -0.46
C TRP A 58 -8.75 5.55 0.70
N THR A 59 -9.44 4.74 1.49
CA THR A 59 -8.82 3.79 2.42
C THR A 59 -9.10 2.39 1.93
N LEU A 60 -8.09 1.51 2.02
CA LEU A 60 -8.19 0.11 1.65
C LEU A 60 -7.67 -0.74 2.80
N ARG A 61 -8.49 -1.65 3.28
CA ARG A 61 -8.10 -2.70 4.21
C ARG A 61 -8.27 -4.04 3.53
N CYS A 62 -7.37 -4.96 3.87
CA CYS A 62 -7.51 -6.36 3.53
C CYS A 62 -7.51 -7.16 4.85
N ASP A 63 -8.21 -8.28 4.88
CA ASP A 63 -8.34 -9.16 6.05
C ASP A 63 -9.08 -8.53 7.26
N PRO A 64 -10.41 -8.32 7.15
CA PRO A 64 -11.25 -8.51 5.96
C PRO A 64 -11.19 -7.31 5.01
N PRO A 65 -11.49 -7.50 3.70
CA PRO A 65 -11.56 -6.41 2.73
C PRO A 65 -12.54 -5.33 3.16
N GLY A 66 -12.14 -4.05 3.02
CA GLY A 66 -12.97 -2.93 3.46
C GLY A 66 -12.33 -1.56 3.26
N GLY A 67 -12.92 -0.54 3.85
CA GLY A 67 -12.53 0.86 3.71
C GLY A 67 -13.47 1.61 2.79
N THR A 68 -12.99 2.73 2.24
CA THR A 68 -13.77 3.57 1.30
C THR A 68 -13.43 3.28 -0.17
N PHE A 69 -12.54 2.33 -0.42
CA PHE A 69 -12.20 1.89 -1.78
C PHE A 69 -13.44 1.25 -2.43
N PRO A 70 -13.74 1.54 -3.73
CA PRO A 70 -14.99 1.09 -4.37
C PRO A 70 -15.17 -0.42 -4.43
N ASP A 71 -14.09 -1.17 -4.66
CA ASP A 71 -14.08 -2.63 -4.70
C ASP A 71 -12.85 -3.14 -3.93
N PRO A 72 -12.94 -3.24 -2.60
CA PRO A 72 -11.79 -3.61 -1.77
C PRO A 72 -11.37 -5.07 -1.96
N GLU A 73 -12.28 -5.99 -2.23
CA GLU A 73 -11.96 -7.40 -2.46
C GLU A 73 -11.07 -7.55 -3.70
N GLN A 74 -11.49 -7.01 -4.83
CA GLN A 74 -10.72 -7.05 -6.07
C GLN A 74 -9.38 -6.33 -5.93
N ALA A 75 -9.34 -5.20 -5.20
CA ALA A 75 -8.11 -4.46 -4.97
C ALA A 75 -7.10 -5.28 -4.16
N CYS A 76 -7.55 -5.98 -3.11
CA CYS A 76 -6.72 -6.86 -2.30
C CYS A 76 -6.17 -8.03 -3.12
N GLU A 77 -7.00 -8.72 -3.89
CA GLU A 77 -6.58 -9.80 -4.78
C GLU A 77 -5.51 -9.33 -5.78
N ARG A 78 -5.73 -8.17 -6.40
CA ARG A 78 -4.77 -7.61 -7.37
C ARG A 78 -3.46 -7.16 -6.72
N LEU A 79 -3.48 -6.70 -5.47
CA LEU A 79 -2.26 -6.38 -4.73
C LEU A 79 -1.45 -7.63 -4.43
N ASP A 80 -2.10 -8.75 -4.14
CA ASP A 80 -1.45 -10.03 -3.88
C ASP A 80 -0.76 -10.61 -5.11
N ASP A 81 -1.25 -10.29 -6.32
CA ASP A 81 -0.65 -10.69 -7.59
C ASP A 81 0.59 -9.86 -7.97
N VAL A 82 0.81 -8.70 -7.34
CA VAL A 82 1.96 -7.84 -7.62
C VAL A 82 3.10 -8.17 -6.67
N GLU A 83 4.21 -8.63 -7.23
CA GLU A 83 5.43 -8.83 -6.45
C GLU A 83 5.97 -7.47 -5.95
N GLN A 84 6.20 -7.34 -4.64
CA GLN A 84 6.69 -6.13 -3.99
C GLN A 84 5.96 -4.84 -4.42
N PRO A 85 4.63 -4.74 -4.20
CA PRO A 85 3.79 -3.70 -4.82
C PRO A 85 4.23 -2.27 -4.48
N PHE A 86 4.90 -2.05 -3.37
CA PHE A 86 5.28 -0.72 -2.91
C PHE A 86 6.78 -0.44 -2.96
N ALA A 87 7.57 -1.33 -3.58
CA ALA A 87 8.99 -1.09 -3.82
C ALA A 87 9.19 0.14 -4.74
N GLU A 88 10.16 0.96 -4.40
CA GLU A 88 10.57 2.10 -5.23
C GLU A 88 11.49 1.64 -6.36
N THR A 89 11.54 2.41 -7.45
CA THR A 89 12.50 2.19 -8.52
C THR A 89 13.92 2.39 -7.96
N PRO A 90 14.85 1.43 -8.16
CA PRO A 90 16.24 1.60 -7.74
C PRO A 90 16.88 2.86 -8.33
N GLU A 91 17.72 3.54 -7.57
CA GLU A 91 18.37 4.79 -8.01
C GLU A 91 19.30 4.59 -9.22
N ASP A 92 19.85 3.39 -9.38
CA ASP A 92 20.73 2.99 -10.47
C ASP A 92 19.97 2.36 -11.66
N ALA A 93 18.65 2.31 -11.62
CA ALA A 93 17.85 1.76 -12.71
C ALA A 93 17.98 2.60 -13.97
N LEU A 94 18.22 1.93 -15.11
CA LEU A 94 18.23 2.56 -16.42
C LEU A 94 16.79 2.74 -16.91
N CYS A 95 16.29 3.95 -16.83
CA CYS A 95 14.94 4.31 -17.24
C CYS A 95 14.97 5.17 -18.50
N THR A 96 14.00 4.95 -19.40
CA THR A 96 13.80 5.85 -20.54
C THR A 96 13.31 7.22 -20.07
N GLU A 97 13.67 8.28 -20.79
CA GLU A 97 13.24 9.65 -20.48
C GLU A 97 11.81 9.96 -20.98
N GLN A 98 10.99 8.94 -21.14
CA GLN A 98 9.61 9.08 -21.57
C GLN A 98 8.78 9.75 -20.46
N TYR A 99 8.05 10.79 -20.82
CA TYR A 99 7.09 11.44 -19.92
C TYR A 99 5.67 10.92 -20.21
N GLY A 100 5.00 10.39 -19.19
CA GLY A 100 3.67 9.76 -19.31
C GLY A 100 2.52 10.62 -18.83
N GLY A 101 2.78 11.81 -18.28
CA GLY A 101 1.76 12.72 -17.78
C GLY A 101 2.03 13.25 -16.38
N GLY A 102 1.18 14.18 -15.93
CA GLY A 102 1.30 14.87 -14.65
C GLY A 102 0.67 14.15 -13.46
N GLN A 103 0.12 12.96 -13.66
CA GLN A 103 -0.56 12.22 -12.59
C GLN A 103 0.41 11.89 -11.45
N LEU A 104 -0.13 11.94 -10.25
CA LEU A 104 0.59 11.64 -9.01
C LEU A 104 -0.31 10.84 -8.09
N ALA A 105 0.24 9.85 -7.42
CA ALA A 105 -0.43 9.19 -6.31
C ALA A 105 0.52 8.98 -5.14
N SER A 106 -0.04 8.90 -3.93
CA SER A 106 0.68 8.48 -2.73
C SER A 106 -0.07 7.36 -2.04
N VAL A 107 0.68 6.40 -1.52
CA VAL A 107 0.16 5.30 -0.71
C VAL A 107 0.89 5.32 0.61
N GLN A 108 0.14 5.37 1.70
CA GLN A 108 0.67 5.39 3.06
C GLN A 108 -0.11 4.43 3.94
N GLY A 109 0.57 3.83 4.91
CA GLY A 109 -0.06 2.93 5.88
C GLY A 109 0.77 1.69 6.14
N VAL A 110 0.10 0.55 6.22
CA VAL A 110 0.71 -0.76 6.46
C VAL A 110 0.23 -1.74 5.39
N TYR A 111 1.14 -2.53 4.85
CA TYR A 111 0.85 -3.64 3.95
C TYR A 111 1.56 -4.89 4.45
N ARG A 112 0.79 -5.92 4.80
CA ARG A 112 1.33 -7.17 5.37
C ARG A 112 2.30 -6.92 6.54
N ASP A 113 1.87 -6.09 7.49
CA ASP A 113 2.64 -5.65 8.67
C ASP A 113 3.86 -4.77 8.38
N GLU A 114 4.16 -4.46 7.13
CA GLU A 114 5.24 -3.57 6.74
C GLU A 114 4.74 -2.14 6.48
N GLY A 115 5.48 -1.15 6.99
CA GLY A 115 5.15 0.26 6.77
C GLY A 115 5.32 0.67 5.31
N VAL A 116 4.31 1.33 4.76
CA VAL A 116 4.30 1.84 3.38
C VAL A 116 4.23 3.36 3.40
N ASN A 117 5.13 4.02 2.67
CA ASN A 117 5.09 5.44 2.40
C ASN A 117 5.75 5.70 1.04
N THR A 118 5.01 5.55 -0.02
CA THR A 118 5.56 5.62 -1.38
C THR A 118 4.72 6.52 -2.28
N ARG A 119 5.34 7.00 -3.35
CA ARG A 119 4.72 7.83 -4.38
C ARG A 119 4.83 7.14 -5.73
N PHE A 120 3.83 7.39 -6.54
CA PHE A 120 3.75 6.90 -7.92
C PHE A 120 3.60 8.10 -8.84
N GLU A 121 4.43 8.14 -9.85
CA GLU A 121 4.48 9.21 -10.86
C GLU A 121 4.55 8.60 -12.26
N ARG A 122 4.54 9.45 -13.30
CA ARG A 122 4.70 9.01 -14.69
C ARG A 122 5.79 9.82 -15.40
N THR A 123 6.87 10.12 -14.68
CA THR A 123 7.92 11.03 -15.11
C THR A 123 9.00 10.41 -15.99
N ASN A 124 9.10 9.08 -16.03
CA ASN A 124 10.00 8.33 -16.90
C ASN A 124 9.45 6.92 -17.14
N GLY A 125 10.12 6.13 -17.99
CA GLY A 125 9.63 4.80 -18.37
C GLY A 125 9.50 3.81 -17.21
N CYS A 126 10.40 3.84 -16.22
CA CYS A 126 10.30 2.98 -15.04
C CYS A 126 9.10 3.37 -14.19
N GLU A 127 8.90 4.66 -13.93
CA GLU A 127 7.77 5.17 -13.15
C GLU A 127 6.43 4.96 -13.86
N ILE A 128 6.38 5.08 -15.20
CA ILE A 128 5.20 4.72 -15.99
C ILE A 128 4.87 3.24 -15.81
N SER A 129 5.84 2.36 -15.94
CA SER A 129 5.63 0.92 -15.75
C SER A 129 5.16 0.58 -14.34
N ARG A 130 5.72 1.25 -13.34
CA ARG A 130 5.33 1.11 -11.94
C ARG A 130 3.90 1.62 -11.71
N TRP A 131 3.54 2.77 -12.29
CA TRP A 131 2.18 3.31 -12.27
C TRP A 131 1.18 2.34 -12.89
N ASP A 132 1.46 1.83 -14.07
CA ASP A 132 0.52 0.99 -14.83
C ASP A 132 0.18 -0.31 -14.10
N LYS A 133 1.14 -0.89 -13.37
CA LYS A 133 0.89 -2.05 -12.50
C LYS A 133 -0.08 -1.75 -11.36
N HIS A 134 -0.13 -0.50 -10.89
CA HIS A 134 -0.93 -0.06 -9.73
C HIS A 134 -2.11 0.85 -10.11
N ALA A 135 -2.35 1.07 -11.40
CA ALA A 135 -3.39 1.99 -11.89
C ALA A 135 -4.79 1.69 -11.32
N PHE A 136 -5.06 0.44 -10.97
CA PHE A 136 -6.32 0.03 -10.33
C PHE A 136 -6.54 0.68 -8.95
N LEU A 137 -5.46 1.04 -8.23
CA LEU A 137 -5.53 1.76 -6.97
C LEU A 137 -5.82 3.25 -7.14
N PHE A 138 -5.40 3.83 -8.25
CA PHE A 138 -5.46 5.29 -8.48
C PHE A 138 -6.66 5.74 -9.30
N THR A 139 -7.17 4.84 -10.15
CA THR A 139 -8.33 5.07 -11.01
C THR A 139 -9.32 3.91 -10.89
N PRO A 140 -9.86 3.63 -9.68
CA PRO A 140 -10.79 2.53 -9.52
C PRO A 140 -12.04 2.76 -10.37
N LYS A 141 -12.44 1.73 -11.10
CA LYS A 141 -13.73 1.74 -11.80
C LYS A 141 -14.84 1.59 -10.77
N LYS A 142 -15.90 2.40 -10.93
CA LYS A 142 -17.11 2.25 -10.13
C LYS A 142 -17.90 1.05 -10.63
#